data_90d8a7dc276300eeb97eab545d4369db
#
_entry.id   90d8a7dc276300eeb97eab545d4369db
#
_cell.length_a   1.000
_cell.length_b   1.000
_cell.length_c   1.000
_cell.angle_alpha   90.00
_cell.angle_beta   90.00
_cell.angle_gamma   90.00
#
_symmetry.space_group_name_H-M   'P 1'
#
loop_
_entity.id
_entity.type
_entity.pdbx_description
1 polymer ?
#
loop_
_entity_poly.entity_id
_entity_poly.type
_entity_poly.pdbx_seq_one_letter_code
_entity_poly.pdbx_strand_id
1 'polypeptide(L)'
;MNVRWTPTALRDLESLHAYIAEDNQEAAVAALEKILSVIDALQRHPEMGRKGRVAGTREVILSPYVIAYCVKKGVIELLGILHGARRWLDSFGVQ
;
A
#
# COMPACT_ATOMS: atom_id res chain seq x y z
N MET A 1 10.14 -13.45 -1.72
CA MET A 1 10.03 -12.85 -0.37
C MET A 1 8.57 -12.81 0.04
N ASN A 2 8.28 -13.15 1.29
CA ASN A 2 6.91 -13.18 1.77
C ASN A 2 6.36 -11.78 2.02
N VAL A 3 5.05 -11.67 1.96
CA VAL A 3 4.34 -10.41 2.22
C VAL A 3 3.44 -10.60 3.42
N ARG A 4 3.47 -9.63 4.31
CA ARG A 4 2.59 -9.58 5.47
C ARG A 4 1.76 -8.31 5.43
N TRP A 5 0.45 -8.46 5.48
CA TRP A 5 -0.47 -7.33 5.55
C TRP A 5 -0.67 -6.92 7.00
N THR A 6 -0.34 -5.69 7.32
CA THR A 6 -0.69 -5.17 8.64
C THR A 6 -2.20 -4.91 8.68
N PRO A 7 -2.80 -4.89 9.87
CA PRO A 7 -4.23 -4.56 9.98
C PRO A 7 -4.58 -3.21 9.34
N THR A 8 -3.70 -2.23 9.49
CA THR A 8 -3.92 -0.91 8.88
C THR A 8 -3.95 -0.99 7.37
N ALA A 9 -3.00 -1.71 6.77
CA ALA A 9 -2.95 -1.84 5.31
C ALA A 9 -4.18 -2.57 4.78
N LEU A 10 -4.62 -3.61 5.48
CA LEU A 10 -5.80 -4.36 5.08
C LEU A 10 -7.05 -3.49 5.14
N ARG A 11 -7.21 -2.72 6.22
CA ARG A 11 -8.33 -1.78 6.35
C ARG A 11 -8.30 -0.72 5.25
N ASP A 12 -7.09 -0.22 4.93
CA ASP A 12 -6.95 0.76 3.86
C ASP A 12 -7.43 0.19 2.53
N LEU A 13 -7.06 -1.05 2.24
CA LEU A 13 -7.47 -1.71 1.01
C LEU A 13 -8.99 -1.87 0.95
N GLU A 14 -9.58 -2.33 2.04
CA GLU A 14 -11.03 -2.52 2.12
C GLU A 14 -11.77 -1.19 1.99
N SER A 15 -11.28 -0.15 2.64
CA SER A 15 -11.88 1.17 2.58
C SER A 15 -11.79 1.75 1.17
N LEU A 16 -10.67 1.57 0.53
CA LEU A 16 -10.45 2.02 -0.84
C LEU A 16 -11.44 1.35 -1.79
N HIS A 17 -11.53 0.04 -1.68
CA HIS A 17 -12.45 -0.73 -2.52
C HIS A 17 -13.88 -0.26 -2.33
N ALA A 18 -14.32 -0.14 -1.08
CA ALA A 18 -15.69 0.29 -0.78
C ALA A 18 -15.98 1.69 -1.32
N TYR A 19 -15.02 2.60 -1.18
CA TYR A 19 -15.18 3.97 -1.65
C TYR A 19 -15.35 4.03 -3.17
N ILE A 20 -14.52 3.33 -3.91
CA ILE A 20 -14.60 3.32 -5.36
C ILE A 20 -15.85 2.60 -5.83
N ALA A 21 -16.21 1.50 -5.15
CA ALA A 21 -17.36 0.68 -5.53
C ALA A 21 -18.70 1.41 -5.40
N GLU A 22 -18.76 2.46 -4.55
CA GLU A 22 -19.96 3.27 -4.45
C GLU A 22 -20.36 3.89 -5.79
N ASP A 23 -19.36 4.28 -6.59
CA ASP A 23 -19.61 4.88 -7.89
C ASP A 23 -19.50 3.88 -9.02
N ASN A 24 -18.56 2.95 -8.91
CA ASN A 24 -18.26 2.06 -10.03
C ASN A 24 -17.56 0.80 -9.53
N GLN A 25 -18.27 -0.32 -9.55
CA GLN A 25 -17.70 -1.59 -9.09
C GLN A 25 -16.56 -2.08 -9.96
N GLU A 26 -16.66 -1.87 -11.27
CA GLU A 26 -15.59 -2.31 -12.17
C GLU A 26 -14.29 -1.53 -11.91
N ALA A 27 -14.41 -0.24 -11.62
CA ALA A 27 -13.25 0.58 -11.29
C ALA A 27 -12.62 0.13 -9.97
N ALA A 28 -13.46 -0.31 -9.00
CA ALA A 28 -12.96 -0.80 -7.73
C ALA A 28 -12.14 -2.07 -7.93
N VAL A 29 -12.62 -3.00 -8.75
CA VAL A 29 -11.90 -4.23 -9.05
C VAL A 29 -10.60 -3.91 -9.78
N ALA A 30 -10.63 -3.02 -10.75
CA ALA A 30 -9.43 -2.64 -11.51
C ALA A 30 -8.37 -2.02 -10.60
N ALA A 31 -8.78 -1.16 -9.66
CA ALA A 31 -7.83 -0.56 -8.71
C ALA A 31 -7.20 -1.62 -7.82
N LEU A 32 -8.01 -2.56 -7.35
CA LEU A 32 -7.54 -3.65 -6.52
C LEU A 32 -6.52 -4.52 -7.26
N GLU A 33 -6.81 -4.85 -8.50
CA GLU A 33 -5.92 -5.65 -9.32
C GLU A 33 -4.57 -4.97 -9.54
N LYS A 34 -4.58 -3.67 -9.77
CA LYS A 34 -3.34 -2.91 -9.93
C LYS A 34 -2.51 -2.94 -8.65
N ILE A 35 -3.14 -2.74 -7.52
CA ILE A 35 -2.45 -2.73 -6.23
C ILE A 35 -1.85 -4.11 -5.96
N LEU A 36 -2.62 -5.17 -6.15
CA LEU A 36 -2.13 -6.52 -5.91
C LEU A 36 -1.01 -6.90 -6.87
N SER A 37 -1.07 -6.43 -8.11
CA SER A 37 0.00 -6.66 -9.08
C SER A 37 1.31 -6.02 -8.64
N VAL A 38 1.25 -4.80 -8.10
CA VAL A 38 2.43 -4.11 -7.58
C VAL A 38 3.01 -4.87 -6.38
N ILE A 39 2.13 -5.33 -5.49
CA ILE A 39 2.56 -6.09 -4.32
C ILE A 39 3.24 -7.40 -4.74
N ASP A 40 2.70 -8.05 -5.76
CA ASP A 40 3.34 -9.24 -6.31
C ASP A 40 4.74 -8.93 -6.84
N ALA A 41 4.90 -7.81 -7.54
CA ALA A 41 6.21 -7.39 -8.04
C ALA A 41 7.20 -7.09 -6.91
N LEU A 42 6.72 -6.57 -5.78
CA LEU A 42 7.56 -6.31 -4.63
C LEU A 42 8.22 -7.57 -4.08
N GLN A 43 7.56 -8.71 -4.22
CA GLN A 43 8.14 -9.97 -3.75
C GLN A 43 9.40 -10.34 -4.51
N ARG A 44 9.49 -9.91 -5.76
CA ARG A 44 10.67 -10.14 -6.61
C ARG A 44 11.66 -8.99 -6.55
N HIS A 45 11.16 -7.78 -6.28
CA HIS A 45 11.98 -6.57 -6.30
C HIS A 45 11.66 -5.70 -5.08
N PRO A 46 12.10 -6.10 -3.89
CA PRO A 46 11.74 -5.38 -2.66
C PRO A 46 12.29 -3.97 -2.57
N GLU A 47 13.30 -3.63 -3.37
CA GLU A 47 13.86 -2.27 -3.38
C GLU A 47 13.22 -1.37 -4.44
N MET A 48 12.19 -1.82 -5.16
CA MET A 48 11.66 -1.01 -6.26
C MET A 48 10.96 0.26 -5.78
N GLY A 49 10.49 0.28 -4.55
CA GLY A 49 9.92 1.48 -3.96
C GLY A 49 11.01 2.48 -3.60
N ARG A 50 10.71 3.76 -3.71
CA ARG A 50 11.62 4.82 -3.26
C ARG A 50 11.65 4.88 -1.75
N LYS A 51 12.65 5.54 -1.18
CA LYS A 51 12.67 5.78 0.26
C LYS A 51 11.44 6.56 0.67
N GLY A 52 10.79 6.08 1.73
CA GLY A 52 9.57 6.68 2.22
C GLY A 52 9.82 7.93 3.07
N ARG A 53 8.74 8.64 3.33
CA ARG A 53 8.77 9.83 4.19
C ARG A 53 9.08 9.49 5.63
N VAL A 54 8.70 8.28 6.05
CA VAL A 54 9.01 7.78 7.38
C VAL A 54 10.27 6.95 7.29
N ALA A 55 11.19 7.16 8.23
CA ALA A 55 12.46 6.45 8.23
C ALA A 55 12.22 4.93 8.27
N GLY A 56 13.00 4.20 7.47
CA GLY A 56 12.89 2.75 7.40
C GLY A 56 11.78 2.22 6.50
N THR A 57 11.02 3.11 5.86
CA THR A 57 9.93 2.70 4.96
C THR A 57 10.28 2.97 3.52
N ARG A 58 9.53 2.34 2.62
CA ARG A 58 9.57 2.60 1.19
C ARG A 58 8.17 2.84 0.67
N GLU A 59 8.08 3.50 -0.47
CA GLU A 59 6.80 3.86 -1.09
C GLU A 59 6.81 3.52 -2.56
N VAL A 60 5.74 2.89 -3.02
CA VAL A 60 5.49 2.74 -4.46
C VAL A 60 4.35 3.66 -4.83
N ILE A 61 4.59 4.53 -5.79
CA ILE A 61 3.58 5.45 -6.29
C ILE A 61 2.77 4.75 -7.37
N LEU A 62 1.49 4.63 -7.14
CA LEU A 62 0.55 4.06 -8.09
C LEU A 62 -0.62 5.03 -8.14
N SER A 63 -0.39 6.16 -8.82
CA SER A 63 -1.29 7.30 -8.78
C SER A 63 -2.76 6.93 -8.99
N PRO A 64 -3.68 7.41 -8.18
CA PRO A 64 -3.49 8.40 -7.10
C PRO A 64 -3.09 7.79 -5.74
N TYR A 65 -2.68 6.54 -5.71
CA TYR A 65 -2.39 5.83 -4.47
C TYR A 65 -0.90 5.73 -4.21
N VAL A 66 -0.57 5.53 -2.95
CA VAL A 66 0.80 5.30 -2.51
C VAL A 66 0.79 4.08 -1.62
N ILE A 67 1.60 3.09 -1.96
CA ILE A 67 1.72 1.87 -1.17
C ILE A 67 2.97 2.01 -0.31
N ALA A 68 2.78 2.03 1.00
CA ALA A 68 3.88 2.13 1.95
C ALA A 68 4.22 0.76 2.52
N TYR A 69 5.49 0.44 2.56
CA TYR A 69 5.93 -0.86 3.07
C TYR A 69 7.31 -0.73 3.69
N CYS A 70 7.72 -1.75 4.42
CA CYS A 70 9.10 -1.90 4.87
C CYS A 70 9.51 -3.35 4.69
N VAL A 71 10.81 -3.59 4.75
CA VAL A 71 11.34 -4.94 4.66
C VAL A 71 12.03 -5.25 5.99
N LYS A 72 11.56 -6.29 6.66
CA LYS A 72 12.12 -6.72 7.94
C LYS A 72 12.32 -8.22 7.92
N LYS A 73 13.55 -8.63 8.17
CA LYS A 73 13.89 -10.07 8.30
C LYS A 73 13.37 -10.90 7.14
N GLY A 74 13.54 -10.38 5.92
CA GLY A 74 13.14 -11.11 4.72
C GLY A 74 11.65 -11.09 4.45
N VAL A 75 10.88 -10.27 5.16
CA VAL A 75 9.43 -10.15 4.96
C VAL A 75 9.10 -8.73 4.57
N ILE A 76 8.24 -8.58 3.57
CA ILE A 76 7.70 -7.28 3.19
C ILE A 76 6.47 -7.04 4.05
N GLU A 77 6.51 -5.98 4.86
CA GLU A 77 5.34 -5.57 5.63
C GLU A 77 4.65 -4.43 4.93
N LEU A 78 3.41 -4.63 4.58
CA LEU A 78 2.59 -3.56 3.98
C LEU A 78 2.03 -2.71 5.11
N LEU A 79 2.39 -1.44 5.12
CA LEU A 79 2.08 -0.54 6.22
C LEU A 79 0.81 0.26 5.98
N GLY A 80 0.52 0.57 4.73
CA GLY A 80 -0.67 1.32 4.41
C GLY A 80 -0.81 1.54 2.92
N ILE A 81 -2.04 1.82 2.48
CA ILE A 81 -2.34 2.20 1.12
C ILE A 81 -3.06 3.53 1.21
N LEU A 82 -2.40 4.58 0.74
CA LEU A 82 -2.86 5.94 0.97
C LEU A 82 -3.27 6.58 -0.34
N HIS A 83 -4.29 7.40 -0.26
CA HIS A 83 -4.59 8.34 -1.33
C HIS A 83 -3.57 9.48 -1.21
N GLY A 84 -3.00 9.91 -2.33
CA GLY A 84 -1.81 10.74 -2.34
C GLY A 84 -1.74 11.92 -1.37
N ALA A 85 -2.88 12.51 -1.03
CA ALA A 85 -2.88 13.71 -0.18
C ALA A 85 -2.94 13.40 1.32
N ARG A 86 -3.07 12.15 1.72
CA ARG A 86 -3.22 11.82 3.15
C ARG A 86 -1.92 11.99 3.91
N ARG A 87 -2.06 12.28 5.19
CA ARG A 87 -0.90 12.44 6.06
C ARG A 87 -0.43 11.08 6.54
N TRP A 88 0.84 10.84 6.32
CA TRP A 88 1.46 9.56 6.60
C TRP A 88 1.44 9.16 8.07
N LEU A 89 1.75 10.11 8.95
CA LEU A 89 1.85 9.82 10.36
C LEU A 89 0.51 9.33 10.91
N ASP A 90 -0.58 9.94 10.49
CA ASP A 90 -1.91 9.54 10.92
C ASP A 90 -2.22 8.13 10.44
N SER A 91 -1.80 7.81 9.21
CA SER A 91 -2.13 6.53 8.59
C SER A 91 -1.40 5.36 9.23
N PHE A 92 -0.16 5.58 9.66
CA PHE A 92 0.64 4.50 10.24
C PHE A 92 0.53 4.42 11.75
N GLY A 93 -0.07 5.41 12.37
CA GLY A 93 -0.02 5.51 13.83
C GLY A 93 1.38 5.72 14.35
N VAL A 94 2.29 6.20 13.54
CA VAL A 94 3.68 6.46 13.91
C VAL A 94 3.74 7.83 14.56
N GLN A 95 4.28 7.88 15.74
CA GLN A 95 4.31 9.10 16.53
C GLN A 95 5.74 9.52 16.84
#